data_f21e8f985dd56fa3e15962d49c1ea16f
#
_entry.id   f21e8f985dd56fa3e15962d49c1ea16f
#
_cell.length_a   1.000
_cell.length_b   1.000
_cell.length_c   1.000
_cell.angle_alpha   90.00
_cell.angle_beta   90.00
_cell.angle_gamma   90.00
#
_symmetry.space_group_name_H-M   'P 1'
#
loop_
_entity.id
_entity.type
_entity.pdbx_description
1 polymer ?
#
loop_
_entity_poly.entity_id
_entity_poly.type
_entity_poly.pdbx_seq_one_letter_code
_entity_poly.pdbx_strand_id
1 'polypeptide(L)'
;MINPDFWKVNWKKICMSKHRRVKGSSKKAHRRQNVRWLVTITSMLILVLAGWIWLDSTEEDNDLSAIGKGENVVVQIHDPGWPSCRALKRVVNSLHPEYEGKIRFLVANLNSKEGRWFAEYHNVSRVSLLFFKPDGTKISTLNGEQQPDFLRRVFDRVFKLE
;
A
#
# COMPACT_ATOMS: atom_id res chain seq x y z
N MET A 1 -86.79 39.24 -12.77
CA MET A 1 -86.70 37.83 -13.18
C MET A 1 -85.25 37.46 -13.32
N ILE A 2 -84.68 36.77 -12.36
CA ILE A 2 -83.25 36.38 -12.36
C ILE A 2 -83.17 34.98 -12.91
N ASN A 3 -82.41 34.76 -13.98
CA ASN A 3 -82.30 33.50 -14.69
C ASN A 3 -81.55 32.49 -13.81
N PRO A 4 -82.12 31.33 -13.45
CA PRO A 4 -81.55 30.35 -12.56
C PRO A 4 -80.37 29.55 -13.15
N ASP A 5 -80.08 29.69 -14.43
CA ASP A 5 -79.01 28.92 -15.11
C ASP A 5 -77.66 29.60 -15.16
N PHE A 6 -77.55 30.84 -14.64
CA PHE A 6 -76.28 31.55 -14.60
C PHE A 6 -75.17 30.84 -13.73
N TRP A 7 -75.60 30.04 -12.79
CA TRP A 7 -74.69 29.39 -11.86
C TRP A 7 -74.09 28.10 -12.42
N LYS A 8 -74.76 27.41 -13.36
CA LYS A 8 -74.31 26.08 -13.84
C LYS A 8 -73.17 26.11 -14.85
N VAL A 9 -72.95 27.24 -15.50
CA VAL A 9 -71.93 27.31 -16.60
C VAL A 9 -70.51 27.60 -16.10
N ASN A 10 -70.35 28.15 -14.92
CA ASN A 10 -69.04 28.65 -14.48
C ASN A 10 -68.19 27.60 -13.70
N TRP A 11 -68.83 26.61 -13.09
CA TRP A 11 -68.10 25.62 -12.31
C TRP A 11 -67.35 24.58 -13.15
N LYS A 12 -67.83 24.20 -14.33
CA LYS A 12 -67.14 23.26 -15.22
C LYS A 12 -65.88 23.81 -15.85
N LYS A 13 -65.80 25.15 -16.11
CA LYS A 13 -64.59 25.76 -16.62
C LYS A 13 -63.51 25.94 -15.58
N ILE A 14 -63.82 26.09 -14.34
CA ILE A 14 -62.86 26.26 -13.24
C ILE A 14 -62.23 24.92 -12.83
N CYS A 15 -62.99 23.81 -12.88
CA CYS A 15 -62.43 22.49 -12.52
C CYS A 15 -61.53 21.87 -13.59
N MET A 16 -61.65 22.26 -14.89
CA MET A 16 -60.82 21.67 -15.95
C MET A 16 -59.44 22.34 -16.17
N SER A 17 -59.20 23.50 -15.56
CA SER A 17 -57.90 24.21 -15.75
C SER A 17 -56.84 23.81 -14.74
N LYS A 18 -57.11 22.96 -13.72
CA LYS A 18 -56.19 22.70 -12.61
C LYS A 18 -55.45 21.35 -12.69
N HIS A 19 -55.54 20.62 -13.81
CA HIS A 19 -54.87 19.34 -13.99
C HIS A 19 -53.86 19.25 -15.12
N ARG A 20 -53.20 20.40 -15.45
CA ARG A 20 -52.00 20.36 -16.30
C ARG A 20 -50.75 20.64 -15.42
N ARG A 21 -50.52 19.76 -14.44
CA ARG A 21 -49.29 19.79 -13.65
C ARG A 21 -48.30 18.79 -14.25
N VAL A 22 -47.44 19.32 -15.08
CA VAL A 22 -46.00 19.05 -15.14
C VAL A 22 -45.60 17.61 -14.67
N LYS A 23 -45.76 16.63 -15.57
CA LYS A 23 -45.01 15.38 -15.52
C LYS A 23 -43.72 15.49 -16.36
N GLY A 24 -42.77 16.29 -15.94
CA GLY A 24 -41.55 16.47 -16.74
C GLY A 24 -40.25 16.69 -16.00
N SER A 25 -40.25 16.74 -14.63
CA SER A 25 -39.04 17.17 -13.92
C SER A 25 -38.38 16.12 -13.03
N SER A 26 -39.00 14.98 -12.75
CA SER A 26 -38.45 14.03 -11.77
C SER A 26 -37.34 13.11 -12.33
N LYS A 27 -37.35 12.83 -13.63
CA LYS A 27 -36.35 11.92 -14.23
C LYS A 27 -34.94 12.50 -14.33
N LYS A 28 -34.79 13.83 -14.45
CA LYS A 28 -33.47 14.49 -14.51
C LYS A 28 -32.81 14.62 -13.14
N ALA A 29 -33.57 14.77 -12.06
CA ALA A 29 -33.05 14.85 -10.70
C ALA A 29 -32.50 13.50 -10.22
N HIS A 30 -33.22 12.40 -10.45
CA HIS A 30 -32.78 11.06 -10.11
C HIS A 30 -31.51 10.64 -10.88
N ARG A 31 -31.41 11.00 -12.17
CA ARG A 31 -30.22 10.68 -12.95
C ARG A 31 -28.95 11.40 -12.45
N ARG A 32 -29.08 12.66 -12.03
CA ARG A 32 -27.94 13.43 -11.46
C ARG A 32 -27.53 12.92 -10.08
N GLN A 33 -28.47 12.45 -9.29
CA GLN A 33 -28.23 11.87 -7.99
C GLN A 33 -27.50 10.53 -8.10
N ASN A 34 -27.91 9.68 -9.04
CA ASN A 34 -27.25 8.39 -9.28
C ASN A 34 -25.81 8.55 -9.83
N VAL A 35 -25.57 9.57 -10.70
CA VAL A 35 -24.22 9.86 -11.21
C VAL A 35 -23.30 10.34 -10.06
N ARG A 36 -23.79 11.17 -9.16
CA ARG A 36 -23.00 11.63 -8.00
C ARG A 36 -22.64 10.47 -7.07
N TRP A 37 -23.58 9.55 -6.83
CA TRP A 37 -23.33 8.33 -6.06
C TRP A 37 -22.31 7.42 -6.73
N LEU A 38 -22.39 7.23 -8.04
CA LEU A 38 -21.41 6.46 -8.80
C LEU A 38 -20.01 7.08 -8.72
N VAL A 39 -19.88 8.38 -8.85
CA VAL A 39 -18.61 9.08 -8.74
C VAL A 39 -18.00 8.97 -7.35
N THR A 40 -18.81 9.05 -6.29
CA THR A 40 -18.30 8.88 -4.91
C THR A 40 -17.84 7.45 -4.64
N ILE A 41 -18.58 6.44 -5.13
CA ILE A 41 -18.21 5.03 -4.97
C ILE A 41 -16.92 4.72 -5.74
N THR A 42 -16.78 5.18 -6.98
CA THR A 42 -15.56 4.97 -7.78
C THR A 42 -14.35 5.68 -7.17
N SER A 43 -14.52 6.90 -6.65
CA SER A 43 -13.46 7.60 -5.95
C SER A 43 -13.02 6.87 -4.68
N MET A 44 -13.96 6.36 -3.90
CA MET A 44 -13.66 5.59 -2.69
C MET A 44 -12.96 4.26 -3.02
N LEU A 45 -13.39 3.60 -4.10
CA LEU A 45 -12.75 2.37 -4.59
C LEU A 45 -11.29 2.61 -5.02
N ILE A 46 -11.04 3.71 -5.73
CA ILE A 46 -9.69 4.10 -6.14
C ILE A 46 -8.81 4.40 -4.93
N LEU A 47 -9.32 5.09 -3.91
CA LEU A 47 -8.58 5.36 -2.69
C LEU A 47 -8.27 4.08 -1.90
N VAL A 48 -9.20 3.13 -1.84
CA VAL A 48 -8.98 1.83 -1.22
C VAL A 48 -7.93 1.03 -1.98
N LEU A 49 -8.01 0.98 -3.32
CA LEU A 49 -7.02 0.30 -4.15
C LEU A 49 -5.64 0.95 -4.05
N ALA A 50 -5.56 2.27 -4.05
CA ALA A 50 -4.30 2.99 -3.82
C ALA A 50 -3.73 2.70 -2.43
N GLY A 51 -4.57 2.65 -1.40
CA GLY A 51 -4.18 2.25 -0.05
C GLY A 51 -3.64 0.81 0.01
N TRP A 52 -4.27 -0.12 -0.68
CA TRP A 52 -3.80 -1.52 -0.77
C TRP A 52 -2.42 -1.61 -1.42
N ILE A 53 -2.17 -0.89 -2.53
CA ILE A 53 -0.87 -0.85 -3.20
C ILE A 53 0.21 -0.28 -2.27
N TRP A 54 -0.12 0.72 -1.44
CA TRP A 54 0.81 1.29 -0.48
C TRP A 54 1.09 0.37 0.72
N LEU A 55 0.12 -0.44 1.17
CA LEU A 55 0.31 -1.40 2.26
C LEU A 55 1.13 -2.63 1.85
N ASP A 56 1.05 -3.05 0.58
CA ASP A 56 1.74 -4.24 0.07
C ASP A 56 3.27 -4.04 -0.05
N SER A 57 3.74 -2.79 -0.01
CA SER A 57 5.16 -2.44 -0.17
C SER A 57 6.02 -2.64 1.09
N THR A 58 5.46 -3.15 2.17
CA THR A 58 6.18 -3.31 3.47
C THR A 58 6.15 -4.72 4.03
N GLU A 59 5.81 -5.73 3.23
CA GLU A 59 5.98 -7.11 3.68
C GLU A 59 7.46 -7.40 3.90
N GLU A 60 7.80 -7.66 5.15
CA GLU A 60 9.14 -8.12 5.52
C GLU A 60 9.31 -9.53 4.94
N ASP A 61 10.23 -9.67 3.99
CA ASP A 61 10.61 -10.99 3.52
C ASP A 61 11.45 -11.69 4.61
N ASN A 62 10.81 -12.56 5.35
CA ASN A 62 11.43 -13.34 6.42
C ASN A 62 11.82 -14.76 5.94
N ASP A 63 11.67 -15.06 4.65
CA ASP A 63 12.00 -16.38 4.09
C ASP A 63 13.51 -16.55 3.88
N LEU A 64 14.21 -16.90 4.96
CA LEU A 64 15.64 -17.16 4.93
C LEU A 64 16.03 -18.34 4.01
N SER A 65 15.07 -19.16 3.57
CA SER A 65 15.32 -20.23 2.61
C SER A 65 15.62 -19.71 1.19
N ALA A 66 15.42 -18.42 0.94
CA ALA A 66 15.77 -17.78 -0.31
C ALA A 66 17.29 -17.62 -0.53
N ILE A 67 18.09 -17.75 0.52
CA ILE A 67 19.56 -17.70 0.42
C ILE A 67 20.05 -18.89 -0.43
N GLY A 68 20.86 -18.60 -1.46
CA GLY A 68 21.40 -19.61 -2.36
C GLY A 68 20.48 -20.03 -3.50
N LYS A 69 19.39 -19.29 -3.76
CA LYS A 69 18.45 -19.55 -4.87
C LYS A 69 18.73 -18.73 -6.13
N GLY A 70 19.96 -18.26 -6.32
CA GLY A 70 20.37 -17.58 -7.55
C GLY A 70 20.33 -16.07 -7.50
N GLU A 71 20.03 -15.46 -6.35
CA GLU A 71 19.96 -14.02 -6.15
C GLU A 71 21.01 -13.55 -5.14
N ASN A 72 21.47 -12.29 -5.30
CA ASN A 72 22.24 -11.63 -4.25
C ASN A 72 21.32 -11.33 -3.07
N VAL A 73 21.74 -11.66 -1.87
CA VAL A 73 20.90 -11.52 -0.68
C VAL A 73 21.58 -10.68 0.39
N VAL A 74 20.85 -9.75 0.97
CA VAL A 74 21.22 -9.02 2.18
C VAL A 74 20.26 -9.41 3.30
N VAL A 75 20.78 -9.99 4.38
CA VAL A 75 19.97 -10.35 5.54
C VAL A 75 20.25 -9.38 6.67
N GLN A 76 19.20 -8.70 7.12
CA GLN A 76 19.26 -7.86 8.31
C GLN A 76 18.86 -8.65 9.56
N ILE A 77 19.74 -8.70 10.57
CA ILE A 77 19.36 -9.18 11.90
C ILE A 77 18.55 -8.09 12.60
N HIS A 78 17.31 -8.41 12.95
CA HIS A 78 16.36 -7.44 13.46
C HIS A 78 15.79 -7.85 14.82
N ASP A 79 15.92 -6.95 15.79
CA ASP A 79 15.21 -7.01 17.07
C ASP A 79 14.24 -5.81 17.14
N PRO A 80 12.91 -6.04 17.05
CA PRO A 80 11.92 -4.94 17.07
C PRO A 80 11.97 -4.09 18.35
N GLY A 81 12.40 -4.68 19.46
CA GLY A 81 12.56 -3.97 20.74
C GLY A 81 13.74 -3.02 20.78
N TRP A 82 14.70 -3.13 19.83
CA TRP A 82 15.96 -2.39 19.88
C TRP A 82 15.95 -1.17 18.95
N PRO A 83 16.17 0.08 19.48
CA PRO A 83 16.09 1.30 18.67
C PRO A 83 17.04 1.31 17.46
N SER A 84 18.29 0.87 17.63
CA SER A 84 19.29 0.83 16.55
C SER A 84 18.93 -0.16 15.44
N CYS A 85 18.27 -1.30 15.76
CA CYS A 85 17.74 -2.20 14.73
C CYS A 85 16.66 -1.53 13.89
N ARG A 86 15.77 -0.76 14.52
CA ARG A 86 14.74 0.00 13.81
C ARG A 86 15.33 1.13 12.97
N ALA A 87 16.41 1.78 13.45
CA ALA A 87 17.11 2.80 12.68
C ALA A 87 17.76 2.20 11.42
N LEU A 88 18.53 1.12 11.57
CA LEU A 88 19.14 0.41 10.45
C LEU A 88 18.08 -0.08 9.45
N LYS A 89 16.95 -0.62 9.93
CA LYS A 89 15.86 -1.08 9.07
C LYS A 89 15.28 0.05 8.22
N ARG A 90 15.07 1.24 8.80
CA ARG A 90 14.58 2.40 8.01
C ARG A 90 15.56 2.77 6.89
N VAL A 91 16.86 2.71 7.17
CA VAL A 91 17.90 3.00 6.16
C VAL A 91 17.87 1.94 5.06
N VAL A 92 17.85 0.65 5.40
CA VAL A 92 17.78 -0.44 4.42
C VAL A 92 16.51 -0.32 3.56
N ASN A 93 15.34 -0.09 4.20
CA ASN A 93 14.08 0.07 3.48
C ASN A 93 14.08 1.28 2.53
N SER A 94 14.77 2.37 2.88
CA SER A 94 14.89 3.53 1.98
C SER A 94 15.71 3.25 0.72
N LEU A 95 16.59 2.25 0.77
CA LEU A 95 17.42 1.82 -0.35
C LEU A 95 16.78 0.70 -1.19
N HIS A 96 15.78 0.02 -0.64
CA HIS A 96 15.13 -1.12 -1.30
C HIS A 96 14.70 -0.82 -2.75
N PRO A 97 14.04 0.30 -3.08
CA PRO A 97 13.63 0.60 -4.45
C PRO A 97 14.81 0.78 -5.44
N GLU A 98 15.99 1.19 -4.96
CA GLU A 98 17.16 1.41 -5.81
C GLU A 98 17.82 0.08 -6.25
N TYR A 99 17.62 -0.97 -5.44
CA TYR A 99 18.23 -2.28 -5.64
C TYR A 99 17.23 -3.38 -5.97
N GLU A 100 15.98 -3.01 -6.27
CA GLU A 100 14.94 -3.95 -6.70
C GLU A 100 15.39 -4.75 -7.93
N GLY A 101 15.22 -6.07 -7.89
CA GLY A 101 15.67 -6.99 -8.94
C GLY A 101 17.19 -7.24 -9.00
N LYS A 102 18.01 -6.56 -8.16
CA LYS A 102 19.46 -6.76 -8.07
C LYS A 102 19.88 -7.42 -6.76
N ILE A 103 19.20 -7.05 -5.67
CA ILE A 103 19.44 -7.53 -4.31
C ILE A 103 18.10 -7.89 -3.66
N ARG A 104 18.01 -9.06 -3.11
CA ARG A 104 16.90 -9.45 -2.24
C ARG A 104 17.22 -9.13 -0.80
N PHE A 105 16.34 -8.38 -0.15
CA PHE A 105 16.48 -8.00 1.25
C PHE A 105 15.64 -8.90 2.12
N LEU A 106 16.26 -9.59 3.07
CA LEU A 106 15.61 -10.48 4.03
C LEU A 106 15.79 -9.97 5.46
N VAL A 107 14.87 -10.35 6.33
CA VAL A 107 14.92 -10.01 7.75
C VAL A 107 14.96 -11.27 8.61
N ALA A 108 16.02 -11.46 9.36
CA ALA A 108 16.12 -12.47 10.41
C ALA A 108 15.65 -11.85 11.74
N ASN A 109 14.39 -12.08 12.07
CA ASN A 109 13.76 -11.54 13.27
C ASN A 109 14.17 -12.35 14.51
N LEU A 110 14.83 -11.70 15.47
CA LEU A 110 15.28 -12.36 16.71
C LEU A 110 14.13 -12.82 17.64
N ASN A 111 12.90 -12.38 17.38
CA ASN A 111 11.73 -12.91 18.10
C ASN A 111 11.24 -14.25 17.53
N SER A 112 11.64 -14.62 16.29
CA SER A 112 11.37 -15.94 15.72
C SER A 112 12.44 -16.97 16.12
N LYS A 113 12.11 -18.24 16.02
CA LYS A 113 13.09 -19.33 16.26
C LYS A 113 14.13 -19.37 15.14
N GLU A 114 13.68 -19.20 13.91
CA GLU A 114 14.49 -19.21 12.69
C GLU A 114 15.51 -18.09 12.70
N GLY A 115 15.08 -16.86 13.01
CA GLY A 115 15.96 -15.71 13.08
C GLY A 115 17.02 -15.80 14.20
N ARG A 116 16.64 -16.33 15.37
CA ARG A 116 17.62 -16.59 16.45
C ARG A 116 18.63 -17.64 16.03
N TRP A 117 18.17 -18.77 15.51
CA TRP A 117 19.05 -19.84 15.03
C TRP A 117 20.00 -19.31 13.94
N PHE A 118 19.49 -18.51 13.01
CA PHE A 118 20.29 -17.90 11.94
C PHE A 118 21.38 -16.98 12.50
N ALA A 119 21.05 -16.12 13.46
CA ALA A 119 22.03 -15.23 14.10
C ALA A 119 23.11 -16.00 14.87
N GLU A 120 22.70 -17.04 15.60
CA GLU A 120 23.63 -17.93 16.34
C GLU A 120 24.53 -18.70 15.38
N TYR A 121 23.96 -19.29 14.32
CA TYR A 121 24.73 -20.05 13.31
C TYR A 121 25.81 -19.20 12.64
N HIS A 122 25.50 -17.95 12.33
CA HIS A 122 26.45 -17.02 11.71
C HIS A 122 27.33 -16.27 12.72
N ASN A 123 27.14 -16.47 14.01
CA ASN A 123 27.82 -15.80 15.11
C ASN A 123 27.77 -14.28 15.00
N VAL A 124 26.56 -13.73 14.81
CA VAL A 124 26.34 -12.31 14.65
C VAL A 124 25.40 -11.76 15.72
N SER A 125 25.64 -10.52 16.09
CA SER A 125 24.80 -9.81 17.07
C SER A 125 23.61 -9.10 16.38
N ARG A 126 22.70 -8.55 17.21
CA ARG A 126 21.68 -7.63 16.71
C ARG A 126 22.33 -6.40 16.02
N VAL A 127 21.64 -5.75 15.12
CA VAL A 127 22.14 -4.62 14.32
C VAL A 127 23.27 -5.04 13.37
N SER A 128 23.07 -6.14 12.65
CA SER A 128 24.02 -6.66 11.66
C SER A 128 23.36 -6.84 10.30
N LEU A 129 24.13 -6.63 9.24
CA LEU A 129 23.80 -6.97 7.85
C LEU A 129 24.76 -8.06 7.37
N LEU A 130 24.22 -9.14 6.83
CA LEU A 130 24.99 -10.23 6.23
C LEU A 130 24.76 -10.20 4.71
N PHE A 131 25.82 -10.40 3.96
CA PHE A 131 25.82 -10.36 2.51
C PHE A 131 26.09 -11.75 1.94
N PHE A 132 25.23 -12.21 1.05
CA PHE A 132 25.30 -13.54 0.45
C PHE A 132 25.33 -13.45 -1.07
N LYS A 133 26.15 -14.29 -1.70
CA LYS A 133 26.15 -14.52 -3.14
C LYS A 133 24.92 -15.33 -3.58
N PRO A 134 24.66 -15.37 -4.90
CA PRO A 134 23.60 -16.22 -5.47
C PRO A 134 23.70 -17.71 -5.11
N ASP A 135 24.91 -18.20 -4.83
CA ASP A 135 25.19 -19.57 -4.41
C ASP A 135 25.00 -19.83 -2.90
N GLY A 136 24.59 -18.79 -2.13
CA GLY A 136 24.43 -18.88 -0.67
C GLY A 136 25.72 -18.67 0.12
N THR A 137 26.86 -18.43 -0.53
CA THR A 137 28.12 -18.16 0.15
C THR A 137 28.09 -16.80 0.83
N LYS A 138 28.36 -16.75 2.13
CA LYS A 138 28.49 -15.48 2.87
C LYS A 138 29.74 -14.72 2.44
N ILE A 139 29.58 -13.47 1.99
CA ILE A 139 30.68 -12.59 1.52
C ILE A 139 31.28 -11.84 2.70
N SER A 140 30.41 -11.16 3.47
CA SER A 140 30.84 -10.29 4.57
C SER A 140 29.71 -10.05 5.57
N THR A 141 30.06 -9.39 6.67
CA THR A 141 29.12 -8.93 7.70
C THR A 141 29.43 -7.49 8.04
N LEU A 142 28.42 -6.66 8.14
CA LEU A 142 28.51 -5.27 8.56
C LEU A 142 27.71 -5.07 9.84
N ASN A 143 28.33 -4.53 10.87
CA ASN A 143 27.72 -4.34 12.18
C ASN A 143 27.44 -2.87 12.47
N GLY A 144 26.41 -2.61 13.26
CA GLY A 144 26.05 -1.28 13.74
C GLY A 144 25.14 -0.48 12.80
N GLU A 145 24.75 0.69 13.27
CA GLU A 145 23.97 1.65 12.48
C GLU A 145 24.81 2.19 11.31
N GLN A 146 24.17 2.34 10.16
CA GLN A 146 24.83 2.76 8.94
C GLN A 146 24.07 3.94 8.30
N GLN A 147 24.82 4.77 7.56
CA GLN A 147 24.24 5.84 6.76
C GLN A 147 23.87 5.32 5.35
N PRO A 148 22.80 5.87 4.70
CA PRO A 148 22.36 5.42 3.40
C PRO A 148 23.47 5.44 2.33
N ASP A 149 24.23 6.54 2.24
CA ASP A 149 25.29 6.69 1.24
C ASP A 149 26.46 5.71 1.44
N PHE A 150 26.72 5.34 2.69
CA PHE A 150 27.72 4.32 2.99
C PHE A 150 27.22 2.94 2.54
N LEU A 151 25.94 2.60 2.82
CA LEU A 151 25.37 1.32 2.40
C LEU A 151 25.31 1.19 0.88
N ARG A 152 24.98 2.26 0.13
CA ARG A 152 25.03 2.23 -1.35
C ARG A 152 26.42 1.79 -1.82
N ARG A 153 27.47 2.47 -1.35
CA ARG A 153 28.84 2.10 -1.73
C ARG A 153 29.22 0.68 -1.33
N VAL A 154 28.69 0.19 -0.20
CA VAL A 154 28.94 -1.20 0.22
C VAL A 154 28.23 -2.18 -0.71
N PHE A 155 26.95 -1.95 -1.02
CA PHE A 155 26.17 -2.82 -1.90
C PHE A 155 26.79 -2.90 -3.30
N ASP A 156 27.12 -1.74 -3.89
CA ASP A 156 27.74 -1.67 -5.22
C ASP A 156 29.07 -2.42 -5.24
N ARG A 157 29.91 -2.20 -4.23
CA ARG A 157 31.23 -2.85 -4.12
C ARG A 157 31.13 -4.35 -3.88
N VAL A 158 30.26 -4.76 -2.95
CA VAL A 158 30.17 -6.18 -2.54
C VAL A 158 29.57 -7.04 -3.64
N PHE A 159 28.54 -6.53 -4.32
CA PHE A 159 27.84 -7.26 -5.38
C PHE A 159 28.31 -6.89 -6.79
N LYS A 160 29.26 -5.97 -6.93
CA LYS A 160 29.80 -5.48 -8.22
C LYS A 160 28.68 -4.98 -9.15
N LEU A 161 27.78 -4.18 -8.58
CA LEU A 161 26.68 -3.56 -9.30
C LEU A 161 27.21 -2.23 -9.91
N GLU A 162 27.71 -2.31 -11.15
CA GLU A 162 28.07 -1.13 -11.96
C GLU A 162 26.96 -0.81 -12.95
#